data_692e181e1dcd4246c626e5f769c859bf
#
_entry.id   692e181e1dcd4246c626e5f769c859bf
#
_cell.length_a   1.000
_cell.length_b   1.000
_cell.length_c   1.000
_cell.angle_alpha   90.00
_cell.angle_beta   90.00
_cell.angle_gamma   90.00
#
_symmetry.space_group_name_H-M   'P 1'
#
loop_
_entity.id
_entity.type
_entity.pdbx_description
1 polymer ?
#
loop_
_entity_poly.entity_id
_entity_poly.type
_entity_poly.pdbx_seq_one_letter_code
_entity_poly.pdbx_strand_id
1 'polypeptide(L)'
;MRAGALLVDIRTQAQRAEQGVVPGALHVERNVLEWRLDPRSPAKLPQAAYDLRVIVMCVEGYTSSLAAASLQDLGVAGATDLAGGFRAWQRAGLPVLPGTAEAPQAAS
;
A
#
# COMPACT_ATOMS: atom_id res chain seq x y z
N MET A 1 13.20 -2.24 2.20
CA MET A 1 12.23 -1.62 3.10
C MET A 1 12.69 -1.66 4.52
N ARG A 2 12.19 -0.75 5.33
CA ARG A 2 12.51 -0.76 6.74
C ARG A 2 11.92 -1.95 7.43
N ALA A 3 12.67 -2.51 8.37
CA ALA A 3 12.16 -3.56 9.22
C ALA A 3 10.93 -3.05 9.99
N GLY A 4 9.88 -3.85 10.01
CA GLY A 4 8.65 -3.53 10.73
C GLY A 4 7.67 -2.65 9.99
N ALA A 5 8.01 -2.16 8.79
CA ALA A 5 7.08 -1.38 7.96
C ALA A 5 6.43 -2.28 6.92
N LEU A 6 5.14 -2.04 6.69
CA LEU A 6 4.37 -2.74 5.66
C LEU A 6 4.16 -1.81 4.48
N LEU A 7 4.60 -2.21 3.30
CA LEU A 7 4.32 -1.47 2.07
C LEU A 7 3.00 -1.95 1.48
N VAL A 8 2.08 -1.03 1.30
CA VAL A 8 0.74 -1.32 0.76
C VAL A 8 0.58 -0.61 -0.56
N ASP A 9 0.35 -1.39 -1.61
CA ASP A 9 0.14 -0.89 -2.97
C ASP A 9 -1.36 -0.71 -3.18
N ILE A 10 -1.79 0.55 -3.38
CA ILE A 10 -3.20 0.88 -3.55
C ILE A 10 -3.59 1.11 -5.01
N ARG A 11 -2.68 0.80 -5.95
CA ARG A 11 -2.98 0.91 -7.37
C ARG A 11 -4.07 -0.08 -7.76
N THR A 12 -4.73 0.18 -8.90
CA THR A 12 -5.68 -0.77 -9.45
C THR A 12 -4.95 -2.00 -9.97
N GLN A 13 -5.69 -3.10 -10.12
CA GLN A 13 -5.14 -4.32 -10.70
C GLN A 13 -4.62 -4.05 -12.12
N ALA A 14 -5.33 -3.24 -12.89
CA ALA A 14 -4.92 -2.90 -14.25
C ALA A 14 -3.58 -2.14 -14.27
N GLN A 15 -3.40 -1.19 -13.36
CA GLN A 15 -2.13 -0.46 -13.25
C GLN A 15 -0.98 -1.39 -12.88
N ARG A 16 -1.22 -2.30 -11.94
CA ARG A 16 -0.21 -3.27 -11.53
C ARG A 16 0.16 -4.21 -12.66
N ALA A 17 -0.83 -4.67 -13.43
CA ALA A 17 -0.59 -5.55 -14.55
C ALA A 17 0.26 -4.87 -15.63
N GLU A 18 0.02 -3.58 -15.87
CA GLU A 18 0.73 -2.82 -16.88
C GLU A 18 2.12 -2.38 -16.45
N GLN A 19 2.24 -1.93 -15.18
CA GLN A 19 3.45 -1.25 -14.72
C GLN A 19 4.42 -2.15 -13.96
N GLY A 20 3.95 -3.29 -13.49
CA GLY A 20 4.74 -4.17 -12.65
C GLY A 20 4.42 -3.99 -11.17
N VAL A 21 5.00 -4.84 -10.34
CA VAL A 21 4.71 -4.89 -8.90
C VAL A 21 6.01 -4.83 -8.10
N VAL A 22 5.91 -4.29 -6.88
CA VAL A 22 7.04 -4.25 -5.95
C VAL A 22 7.04 -5.56 -5.15
N PRO A 23 8.15 -6.31 -5.13
CA PRO A 23 8.22 -7.54 -4.34
C PRO A 23 7.92 -7.26 -2.87
N GLY A 24 7.09 -8.08 -2.27
CA GLY A 24 6.77 -7.98 -0.84
C GLY A 24 5.70 -6.96 -0.49
N ALA A 25 5.25 -6.15 -1.44
CA ALA A 25 4.17 -5.21 -1.18
C ALA A 25 2.84 -5.95 -1.13
N LEU A 26 1.99 -5.56 -0.18
CA LEU A 26 0.64 -6.10 -0.06
C LEU A 26 -0.29 -5.26 -0.91
N HIS A 27 -1.11 -5.91 -1.73
CA HIS A 27 -2.06 -5.19 -2.57
C HIS A 27 -3.39 -5.01 -1.85
N VAL A 28 -3.76 -3.76 -1.63
CA VAL A 28 -5.07 -3.38 -1.10
C VAL A 28 -5.55 -2.20 -1.92
N GLU A 29 -6.57 -2.40 -2.74
CA GLU A 29 -7.05 -1.31 -3.59
C GLU A 29 -7.61 -0.17 -2.75
N ARG A 30 -7.51 1.06 -3.30
CA ARG A 30 -7.85 2.28 -2.55
C ARG A 30 -9.26 2.26 -1.96
N ASN A 31 -10.21 1.69 -2.70
CA ASN A 31 -11.61 1.74 -2.28
C ASN A 31 -11.94 0.87 -1.06
N VAL A 32 -11.05 -0.06 -0.70
CA VAL A 32 -11.25 -0.91 0.48
C VAL A 32 -10.17 -0.72 1.54
N LEU A 33 -9.31 0.28 1.37
CA LEU A 33 -8.14 0.45 2.23
C LEU A 33 -8.53 0.63 3.70
N GLU A 34 -9.43 1.54 4.00
CA GLU A 34 -9.87 1.80 5.38
C GLU A 34 -10.55 0.56 5.97
N TRP A 35 -11.38 -0.10 5.17
CA TRP A 35 -12.08 -1.29 5.59
C TRP A 35 -11.12 -2.41 5.98
N ARG A 36 -9.99 -2.51 5.29
CA ARG A 36 -9.01 -3.56 5.53
C ARG A 36 -7.95 -3.20 6.59
N LEU A 37 -7.74 -1.93 6.84
CA LEU A 37 -6.68 -1.49 7.75
C LEU A 37 -7.18 -0.74 9.00
N ASP A 38 -8.45 -0.46 9.10
CA ASP A 38 -9.02 0.10 10.34
C ASP A 38 -9.01 -1.00 11.41
N PRO A 39 -8.30 -0.81 12.54
CA PRO A 39 -8.24 -1.84 13.57
C PRO A 39 -9.61 -2.22 14.16
N ARG A 40 -10.62 -1.38 13.96
CA ARG A 40 -11.98 -1.66 14.44
C ARG A 40 -12.85 -2.35 13.41
N SER A 41 -12.35 -2.54 12.19
CA SER A 41 -13.15 -3.13 11.12
C SER A 41 -13.29 -4.65 11.31
N PRO A 42 -14.48 -5.21 11.08
CA PRO A 42 -14.63 -6.67 11.08
C PRO A 42 -13.91 -7.34 9.92
N ALA A 43 -13.57 -6.59 8.89
CA ALA A 43 -12.84 -7.09 7.71
C ALA A 43 -11.36 -6.75 7.74
N LYS A 44 -10.82 -6.36 8.89
CA LYS A 44 -9.42 -5.94 8.99
C LYS A 44 -8.48 -7.08 8.64
N LEU A 45 -7.34 -6.71 8.05
CA LEU A 45 -6.23 -7.63 7.83
C LEU A 45 -5.57 -7.97 9.17
N PRO A 46 -4.90 -9.13 9.28
CA PRO A 46 -4.20 -9.48 10.52
C PRO A 46 -3.18 -8.43 10.95
N GLN A 47 -2.60 -7.69 9.99
CA GLN A 47 -1.60 -6.67 10.26
C GLN A 47 -2.22 -5.37 10.83
N ALA A 48 -3.53 -5.18 10.68
CA ALA A 48 -4.18 -3.93 11.09
C ALA A 48 -4.08 -3.74 12.61
N ALA A 49 -3.46 -2.64 13.00
CA ALA A 49 -3.27 -2.27 14.40
C ALA A 49 -3.00 -0.77 14.46
N TYR A 50 -3.30 -0.16 15.61
CA TYR A 50 -3.08 1.28 15.76
C TYR A 50 -1.60 1.66 15.69
N ASP A 51 -0.70 0.75 16.04
CA ASP A 51 0.74 0.99 16.00
C ASP A 51 1.39 0.49 14.70
N LEU A 52 0.60 0.07 13.73
CA LEU A 52 1.13 -0.41 12.46
C LEU A 52 1.88 0.72 11.73
N ARG A 53 3.07 0.40 11.26
CA ARG A 53 3.79 1.27 10.36
C ARG A 53 3.47 0.84 8.93
N VAL A 54 2.68 1.65 8.25
CA VAL A 54 2.28 1.34 6.88
C VAL A 54 2.74 2.45 5.95
N ILE A 55 3.32 2.04 4.83
CA ILE A 55 3.74 2.95 3.76
C ILE A 55 2.81 2.68 2.58
N VAL A 56 2.00 3.66 2.23
CA VAL A 56 1.02 3.53 1.15
C VAL A 56 1.65 4.01 -0.15
N MET A 57 1.49 3.25 -1.22
CA MET A 57 2.06 3.55 -2.53
C MET A 57 0.99 3.59 -3.60
N CYS A 58 0.97 4.65 -4.39
CA CYS A 58 0.19 4.73 -5.62
C CYS A 58 1.14 4.98 -6.80
N VAL A 59 0.63 5.40 -7.95
CA VAL A 59 1.48 5.59 -9.14
C VAL A 59 2.46 6.74 -8.94
N GLU A 60 1.98 7.92 -8.55
CA GLU A 60 2.80 9.13 -8.49
C GLU A 60 2.83 9.82 -7.12
N GLY A 61 2.13 9.28 -6.15
CA GLY A 61 2.20 9.78 -4.77
C GLY A 61 1.05 10.67 -4.33
N TYR A 62 0.19 11.12 -5.24
CA TYR A 62 -0.91 12.01 -4.86
C TYR A 62 -2.00 11.28 -4.06
N THR A 63 -2.55 10.22 -4.64
CA THR A 63 -3.61 9.45 -4.00
C THR A 63 -3.13 8.81 -2.70
N SER A 64 -1.88 8.36 -2.67
CA SER A 64 -1.35 7.71 -1.47
C SER A 64 -1.18 8.68 -0.31
N SER A 65 -0.88 9.95 -0.57
CA SER A 65 -0.80 10.93 0.51
C SER A 65 -2.16 11.16 1.17
N LEU A 66 -3.22 11.23 0.37
CA LEU A 66 -4.58 11.34 0.89
C LEU A 66 -4.99 10.08 1.64
N ALA A 67 -4.62 8.91 1.12
CA ALA A 67 -4.92 7.64 1.75
C ALA A 67 -4.23 7.50 3.10
N ALA A 68 -2.96 7.90 3.19
CA ALA A 68 -2.23 7.87 4.45
C ALA A 68 -2.88 8.79 5.49
N ALA A 69 -3.30 9.98 5.07
CA ALA A 69 -4.01 10.90 5.95
C ALA A 69 -5.32 10.30 6.47
N SER A 70 -6.05 9.61 5.61
CA SER A 70 -7.28 8.93 6.01
C SER A 70 -7.02 7.86 7.07
N LEU A 71 -5.96 7.08 6.92
CA LEU A 71 -5.58 6.08 7.92
C LEU A 71 -5.17 6.73 9.24
N GLN A 72 -4.46 7.86 9.18
CA GLN A 72 -4.11 8.60 10.39
C GLN A 72 -5.36 9.06 11.14
N ASP A 73 -6.37 9.52 10.41
CA ASP A 73 -7.64 9.94 11.01
C ASP A 73 -8.36 8.78 11.71
N LEU A 74 -8.15 7.56 11.26
CA LEU A 74 -8.71 6.37 11.91
C LEU A 74 -7.91 5.93 13.12
N GLY A 75 -6.79 6.58 13.42
CA GLY A 75 -5.95 6.25 14.54
C GLY A 75 -4.67 5.48 14.20
N VAL A 76 -4.43 5.16 12.93
CA VAL A 76 -3.19 4.52 12.49
C VAL A 76 -2.15 5.62 12.30
N ALA A 77 -1.57 6.06 13.40
CA ALA A 77 -0.71 7.26 13.41
C ALA A 77 0.58 7.07 12.61
N GLY A 78 1.04 5.85 12.45
CA GLY A 78 2.26 5.54 11.70
C GLY A 78 2.05 5.40 10.18
N ALA A 79 0.87 5.73 9.67
CA ALA A 79 0.62 5.66 8.23
C ALA A 79 1.32 6.81 7.52
N THR A 80 2.09 6.45 6.49
CA THR A 80 2.79 7.42 5.63
C THR A 80 2.61 7.00 4.17
N ASP A 81 3.14 7.79 3.26
CA ASP A 81 3.10 7.42 1.84
C ASP A 81 4.50 7.44 1.25
N LEU A 82 4.67 6.71 0.17
CA LEU A 82 5.93 6.68 -0.58
C LEU A 82 5.97 7.90 -1.50
N ALA A 83 6.87 8.83 -1.21
CA ALA A 83 7.00 10.06 -1.99
C ALA A 83 7.31 9.73 -3.44
N GLY A 84 6.53 10.29 -4.36
CA GLY A 84 6.65 10.02 -5.79
C GLY A 84 6.09 8.67 -6.23
N GLY A 85 5.63 7.83 -5.31
CA GLY A 85 4.93 6.59 -5.61
C GLY A 85 5.77 5.57 -6.37
N PHE A 86 5.08 4.70 -7.11
CA PHE A 86 5.73 3.64 -7.89
C PHE A 86 6.71 4.20 -8.91
N ARG A 87 6.40 5.35 -9.50
CA ARG A 87 7.30 5.99 -10.48
C ARG A 87 8.65 6.31 -9.86
N ALA A 88 8.66 6.85 -8.63
CA ALA A 88 9.92 7.14 -7.93
C ALA A 88 10.68 5.86 -7.60
N TRP A 89 9.97 4.80 -7.21
CA TRP A 89 10.55 3.48 -6.97
C TRP A 89 11.28 2.99 -8.21
N GLN A 90 10.61 3.06 -9.37
CA GLN A 90 11.19 2.68 -10.66
C GLN A 90 12.43 3.48 -11.02
N ARG A 91 12.34 4.82 -10.88
CA ARG A 91 13.46 5.71 -11.22
C ARG A 91 14.68 5.46 -10.34
N ALA A 92 14.46 5.01 -9.11
CA ALA A 92 15.54 4.67 -8.19
C ALA A 92 16.20 3.33 -8.51
N GLY A 93 15.68 2.60 -9.50
CA GLY A 93 16.24 1.31 -9.88
C GLY A 93 15.96 0.19 -8.89
N LEU A 94 14.97 0.35 -8.02
CA LEU A 94 14.63 -0.65 -7.04
C LEU A 94 13.85 -1.79 -7.68
N PRO A 95 13.81 -2.99 -7.04
CA PRO A 95 13.25 -4.18 -7.68
C PRO A 95 11.79 -4.04 -8.08
N VAL A 96 11.47 -4.46 -9.30
CA VAL A 96 10.10 -4.51 -9.83
C VAL A 96 9.95 -5.86 -10.54
N LEU A 97 8.85 -6.56 -10.23
CA LEU A 97 8.49 -7.80 -10.91
C LEU A 97 7.45 -7.50 -12.00
N PRO A 98 7.36 -8.37 -13.03
CA PRO A 98 6.31 -8.21 -14.04
C PRO A 98 4.93 -8.19 -13.40
N GLY A 99 4.01 -7.42 -14.00
CA GLY A 99 2.66 -7.29 -13.46
C GLY A 99 1.86 -8.59 -13.45
N THR A 100 2.31 -9.60 -14.20
CA THR A 100 1.72 -10.93 -14.19
C THR A 100 2.24 -11.81 -13.06
N ALA A 101 3.28 -11.36 -12.32
CA ALA A 101 3.80 -12.12 -11.20
C ALA A 101 2.76 -12.16 -10.07
N GLU A 102 2.68 -13.30 -9.40
CA GLU A 102 1.83 -13.40 -8.23
C GLU A 102 2.39 -12.55 -7.11
N ALA A 103 1.54 -11.70 -6.54
CA ALA A 103 1.88 -10.93 -5.36
C ALA A 103 0.81 -11.19 -4.31
N PRO A 104 1.16 -11.14 -3.02
CA PRO A 104 0.16 -11.28 -1.98
C PRO A 104 -0.92 -10.22 -2.14
N GLN A 105 -2.16 -10.65 -2.11
CA GLN A 105 -3.30 -9.74 -2.16
C GLN A 105 -4.12 -9.92 -0.92
N ALA A 106 -4.62 -8.80 -0.40
CA ALA A 106 -5.63 -8.88 0.62
C ALA A 106 -6.91 -9.44 -0.02
N ALA A 107 -7.51 -10.41 0.60
CA ALA A 107 -8.78 -10.92 0.16
C ALA A 107 -9.80 -9.78 0.17
N SER A 108 -10.53 -9.66 -0.88
CA SER A 108 -11.53 -8.61 -1.00
C SER A 108 -12.92 -9.16 -0.79
#